data_444df10b253bbadb97e73023cab66c36
#
_entry.id   444df10b253bbadb97e73023cab66c36
#
_cell.length_a   1.000
_cell.length_b   1.000
_cell.length_c   1.000
_cell.angle_alpha   90.00
_cell.angle_beta   90.00
_cell.angle_gamma   90.00
#
_symmetry.space_group_name_H-M   'P 1'
#
loop_
_entity.id
_entity.type
_entity.pdbx_description
1 polymer ?
#
loop_
_entity_poly.entity_id
_entity_poly.type
_entity_poly.pdbx_seq_one_letter_code
_entity_poly.pdbx_strand_id
1 'polypeptide(L)'
;MGLTFFISDVHLGELPPKKEKKRVELFVNFLREIENSADRIFFVGDLFDFWFEYKYVIPKKHFYILLQLSRLHDRGIEMHYLPGNHDFWLGDFFDHELGIKTYPEDWQGEIDGKKFYLFHGDGIARKDVGYRFLRRLLRFPLNLRLFRWLHPDIGIPFARFVSGSSRQYTNQLKLNDHKDYIAFAQKKFEEGYDYVIMGHRHRPFVHEENGRKYMNLGDWLENFSYGVFDGQELRIAYALKK
;
A
#
# COMPACT_ATOMS: atom_id res chain seq x y z
N MET A 1 -22.47 -0.86 12.35
CA MET A 1 -21.43 -0.30 11.45
C MET A 1 -20.19 -1.15 11.64
N GLY A 2 -19.66 -1.68 10.56
CA GLY A 2 -18.41 -2.42 10.63
C GLY A 2 -17.21 -1.47 10.55
N LEU A 3 -16.03 -2.02 10.66
CA LEU A 3 -14.79 -1.25 10.68
C LEU A 3 -14.23 -1.06 9.27
N THR A 4 -13.59 0.09 9.04
CA THR A 4 -12.74 0.30 7.85
C THR A 4 -11.27 0.17 8.23
N PHE A 5 -10.56 -0.71 7.54
CA PHE A 5 -9.13 -0.98 7.76
C PHE A 5 -8.28 -0.34 6.66
N PHE A 6 -7.13 0.21 7.05
CA PHE A 6 -6.14 0.80 6.15
C PHE A 6 -4.79 0.13 6.37
N ILE A 7 -4.22 -0.46 5.32
CA ILE A 7 -3.02 -1.29 5.37
C ILE A 7 -2.07 -0.81 4.28
N SER A 8 -0.77 -0.68 4.58
CA SER A 8 0.26 -0.39 3.57
C SER A 8 1.59 -1.07 3.89
N ASP A 9 2.52 -1.03 2.95
CA ASP A 9 3.92 -1.40 3.13
C ASP A 9 4.10 -2.82 3.71
N VAL A 10 3.36 -3.79 3.16
CA VAL A 10 3.47 -5.21 3.53
C VAL A 10 4.67 -5.86 2.86
N HIS A 11 5.01 -5.43 1.63
CA HIS A 11 6.17 -5.87 0.83
C HIS A 11 6.28 -7.40 0.71
N LEU A 12 5.18 -8.07 0.42
CA LEU A 12 5.18 -9.53 0.26
C LEU A 12 6.11 -9.96 -0.88
N GLY A 13 6.99 -10.89 -0.59
CA GLY A 13 7.98 -11.40 -1.53
C GLY A 13 9.38 -10.81 -1.38
N GLU A 14 9.63 -9.94 -0.39
CA GLU A 14 10.93 -9.32 -0.13
C GLU A 14 11.91 -10.24 0.59
N LEU A 15 11.43 -10.94 1.62
CA LEU A 15 12.29 -11.67 2.55
C LEU A 15 12.77 -13.03 1.98
N PRO A 16 13.84 -13.60 2.57
CA PRO A 16 14.23 -14.98 2.29
C PRO A 16 13.08 -15.97 2.57
N PRO A 17 13.00 -17.12 1.87
CA PRO A 17 11.81 -17.97 1.85
C PRO A 17 11.24 -18.37 3.22
N LYS A 18 12.11 -18.71 4.20
CA LYS A 18 11.66 -19.11 5.55
C LYS A 18 11.01 -17.95 6.32
N LYS A 19 11.60 -16.74 6.22
CA LYS A 19 11.05 -15.53 6.86
C LYS A 19 9.80 -15.05 6.14
N GLU A 20 9.81 -15.12 4.81
CA GLU A 20 8.68 -14.75 3.98
C GLU A 20 7.44 -15.59 4.30
N LYS A 21 7.60 -16.91 4.41
CA LYS A 21 6.50 -17.81 4.78
C LYS A 21 5.85 -17.40 6.08
N LYS A 22 6.65 -17.11 7.11
CA LYS A 22 6.13 -16.65 8.42
C LYS A 22 5.37 -15.32 8.31
N ARG A 23 5.88 -14.37 7.50
CA ARG A 23 5.22 -13.07 7.28
C ARG A 23 3.90 -13.24 6.54
N VAL A 24 3.87 -14.05 5.49
CA VAL A 24 2.63 -14.37 4.76
C VAL A 24 1.61 -15.02 5.70
N GLU A 25 2.03 -16.01 6.52
CA GLU A 25 1.16 -16.64 7.52
C GLU A 25 0.59 -15.63 8.52
N LEU A 26 1.45 -14.74 9.04
CA LEU A 26 1.04 -13.68 9.96
C LEU A 26 0.00 -12.75 9.33
N PHE A 27 0.28 -12.27 8.11
CA PHE A 27 -0.61 -11.35 7.43
C PHE A 27 -1.94 -12.00 7.03
N VAL A 28 -1.92 -13.24 6.56
CA VAL A 28 -3.13 -14.02 6.28
C VAL A 28 -3.97 -14.24 7.54
N ASN A 29 -3.33 -14.54 8.68
CA ASN A 29 -4.05 -14.70 9.95
C ASN A 29 -4.68 -13.39 10.41
N PHE A 30 -3.96 -12.27 10.29
CA PHE A 30 -4.54 -10.96 10.57
C PHE A 30 -5.78 -10.67 9.69
N LEU A 31 -5.71 -10.94 8.39
CA LEU A 31 -6.85 -10.75 7.50
C LEU A 31 -8.05 -11.64 7.90
N ARG A 32 -7.79 -12.86 8.41
CA ARG A 32 -8.84 -13.73 8.97
C ARG A 32 -9.41 -13.20 10.29
N GLU A 33 -8.59 -12.62 11.15
CA GLU A 33 -9.03 -12.01 12.40
C GLU A 33 -10.00 -10.85 12.18
N ILE A 34 -9.71 -10.00 11.17
CA ILE A 34 -10.55 -8.84 10.88
C ILE A 34 -11.77 -9.15 10.02
N GLU A 35 -11.85 -10.31 9.36
CA GLU A 35 -12.91 -10.65 8.38
C GLU A 35 -14.34 -10.58 8.92
N ASN A 36 -14.54 -10.75 10.24
CA ASN A 36 -15.87 -10.68 10.86
C ASN A 36 -16.25 -9.26 11.31
N SER A 37 -15.31 -8.33 11.31
CA SER A 37 -15.51 -6.94 11.74
C SER A 37 -15.31 -5.92 10.64
N ALA A 38 -14.66 -6.30 9.54
CA ALA A 38 -14.38 -5.41 8.44
C ALA A 38 -15.58 -5.30 7.49
N ASP A 39 -16.05 -4.07 7.27
CA ASP A 39 -16.93 -3.74 6.14
C ASP A 39 -16.08 -3.36 4.92
N ARG A 40 -14.92 -2.72 5.17
CA ARG A 40 -14.07 -2.18 4.11
C ARG A 40 -12.59 -2.29 4.44
N ILE A 41 -11.76 -2.58 3.41
CA ILE A 41 -10.30 -2.62 3.52
C ILE A 41 -9.68 -1.79 2.40
N PHE A 42 -8.79 -0.86 2.76
CA PHE A 42 -7.95 -0.11 1.83
C PHE A 42 -6.51 -0.61 1.91
N PHE A 43 -5.98 -1.11 0.80
CA PHE A 43 -4.55 -1.32 0.62
C PHE A 43 -3.95 -0.03 0.04
N VAL A 44 -3.13 0.65 0.84
CA VAL A 44 -2.58 1.98 0.51
C VAL A 44 -1.15 1.84 -0.01
N GLY A 45 -0.99 0.97 -1.01
CA GLY A 45 0.27 0.72 -1.74
C GLY A 45 1.25 -0.22 -1.04
N ASP A 46 2.16 -0.74 -1.84
CA ASP A 46 3.27 -1.62 -1.44
C ASP A 46 2.80 -2.88 -0.67
N LEU A 47 1.67 -3.46 -1.10
CA LEU A 47 1.24 -4.78 -0.63
C LEU A 47 2.27 -5.84 -1.05
N PHE A 48 2.79 -5.73 -2.26
CA PHE A 48 3.83 -6.60 -2.80
C PHE A 48 5.15 -5.85 -2.97
N ASP A 49 6.26 -6.54 -2.71
CA ASP A 49 7.61 -6.04 -2.99
C ASP A 49 7.86 -5.80 -4.49
N PHE A 50 7.16 -6.55 -5.31
CA PHE A 50 7.07 -6.38 -6.75
C PHE A 50 5.82 -7.07 -7.26
N TRP A 51 5.00 -6.33 -8.04
CA TRP A 51 3.86 -6.85 -8.76
C TRP A 51 3.90 -6.41 -10.21
N PHE A 52 3.65 -7.35 -11.12
CA PHE A 52 3.49 -7.09 -12.54
C PHE A 52 2.57 -8.13 -13.17
N GLU A 53 1.58 -7.69 -13.92
CA GLU A 53 0.65 -8.55 -14.63
C GLU A 53 1.11 -8.78 -16.07
N TYR A 54 1.48 -10.02 -16.36
CA TYR A 54 1.59 -10.50 -17.73
C TYR A 54 0.20 -10.88 -18.24
N LYS A 55 0.06 -11.02 -19.58
CA LYS A 55 -1.24 -11.33 -20.16
C LYS A 55 -1.89 -12.62 -19.63
N TYR A 56 -1.09 -13.63 -19.30
CA TYR A 56 -1.56 -14.97 -18.93
C TYR A 56 -0.96 -15.52 -17.63
N VAL A 57 -0.10 -14.75 -16.95
CA VAL A 57 0.58 -15.24 -15.75
C VAL A 57 0.71 -14.16 -14.70
N ILE A 58 0.57 -14.56 -13.45
CA ILE A 58 0.81 -13.74 -12.26
C ILE A 58 1.90 -14.40 -11.38
N PRO A 59 2.54 -13.67 -10.47
CA PRO A 59 3.58 -14.23 -9.60
C PRO A 59 3.03 -15.29 -8.64
N LYS A 60 3.28 -16.59 -8.92
CA LYS A 60 2.78 -17.74 -8.13
C LYS A 60 3.11 -17.72 -6.64
N LYS A 61 4.17 -16.99 -6.25
CA LYS A 61 4.60 -16.89 -4.83
C LYS A 61 3.57 -16.21 -3.94
N HIS A 62 2.63 -15.47 -4.52
CA HIS A 62 1.59 -14.74 -3.79
C HIS A 62 0.26 -15.53 -3.67
N PHE A 63 0.24 -16.80 -4.09
CA PHE A 63 -0.97 -17.63 -4.14
C PHE A 63 -1.81 -17.59 -2.85
N TYR A 64 -1.19 -17.75 -1.68
CA TYR A 64 -1.94 -17.81 -0.41
C TYR A 64 -2.59 -16.48 -0.03
N ILE A 65 -1.93 -15.36 -0.34
CA ILE A 65 -2.53 -14.05 -0.09
C ILE A 65 -3.66 -13.77 -1.07
N LEU A 66 -3.49 -14.08 -2.36
CA LEU A 66 -4.53 -13.90 -3.37
C LEU A 66 -5.76 -14.74 -3.04
N LEU A 67 -5.57 -15.99 -2.59
CA LEU A 67 -6.66 -16.84 -2.11
C LEU A 67 -7.39 -16.22 -0.90
N GLN A 68 -6.66 -15.61 0.04
CA GLN A 68 -7.30 -14.96 1.18
C GLN A 68 -8.08 -13.70 0.76
N LEU A 69 -7.55 -12.92 -0.19
CA LEU A 69 -8.26 -11.75 -0.74
C LEU A 69 -9.55 -12.18 -1.45
N SER A 70 -9.51 -13.24 -2.27
CA SER A 70 -10.72 -13.81 -2.89
C SER A 70 -11.77 -14.19 -1.83
N ARG A 71 -11.36 -14.84 -0.74
CA ARG A 71 -12.28 -15.19 0.37
C ARG A 71 -12.92 -13.99 1.05
N LEU A 72 -12.16 -12.89 1.22
CA LEU A 72 -12.70 -11.66 1.78
C LEU A 72 -13.76 -11.04 0.85
N HIS A 73 -13.51 -11.08 -0.46
CA HIS A 73 -14.49 -10.67 -1.46
C HIS A 73 -15.78 -11.52 -1.39
N ASP A 74 -15.65 -12.85 -1.32
CA ASP A 74 -16.79 -13.77 -1.21
C ASP A 74 -17.62 -13.53 0.05
N ARG A 75 -17.02 -12.95 1.10
CA ARG A 75 -17.70 -12.54 2.33
C ARG A 75 -18.37 -11.16 2.23
N GLY A 76 -18.27 -10.50 1.10
CA GLY A 76 -18.86 -9.19 0.86
C GLY A 76 -18.06 -8.00 1.41
N ILE A 77 -16.80 -8.19 1.79
CA ILE A 77 -15.95 -7.10 2.27
C ILE A 77 -15.53 -6.24 1.07
N GLU A 78 -15.83 -4.94 1.12
CA GLU A 78 -15.43 -4.00 0.09
C GLU A 78 -13.92 -3.75 0.16
N MET A 79 -13.19 -4.04 -0.93
CA MET A 79 -11.74 -3.87 -0.96
C MET A 79 -11.31 -2.86 -2.02
N HIS A 80 -10.34 -2.03 -1.66
CA HIS A 80 -9.77 -0.98 -2.48
C HIS A 80 -8.25 -1.09 -2.50
N TYR A 81 -7.62 -0.88 -3.66
CA TYR A 81 -6.18 -0.96 -3.81
C TYR A 81 -5.62 0.28 -4.52
N LEU A 82 -4.82 1.04 -3.78
CA LEU A 82 -4.03 2.13 -4.31
C LEU A 82 -2.60 1.61 -4.55
N PRO A 83 -2.00 1.82 -5.73
CA PRO A 83 -0.65 1.35 -6.01
C PRO A 83 0.39 2.12 -5.21
N GLY A 84 1.44 1.43 -4.78
CA GLY A 84 2.63 2.03 -4.25
C GLY A 84 3.73 2.22 -5.30
N ASN A 85 4.96 2.33 -4.84
CA ASN A 85 6.11 2.42 -5.73
C ASN A 85 6.70 1.05 -6.10
N HIS A 86 6.35 -0.01 -5.42
CA HIS A 86 6.79 -1.38 -5.70
C HIS A 86 5.78 -2.20 -6.50
N ASP A 87 4.51 -1.85 -6.46
CA ASP A 87 3.42 -2.61 -7.06
C ASP A 87 2.50 -1.76 -7.96
N PHE A 88 3.04 -0.72 -8.60
CA PHE A 88 2.27 0.21 -9.43
C PHE A 88 1.84 -0.35 -10.80
N TRP A 89 2.27 -1.54 -11.17
CA TRP A 89 1.90 -2.20 -12.44
C TRP A 89 0.67 -3.09 -12.28
N LEU A 90 -0.37 -2.56 -11.67
CA LEU A 90 -1.66 -3.21 -11.61
C LEU A 90 -2.30 -3.22 -13.01
N GLY A 91 -2.78 -4.38 -13.43
CA GLY A 91 -3.60 -4.54 -14.62
C GLY A 91 -5.08 -4.63 -14.24
N ASP A 92 -5.77 -5.64 -14.72
CA ASP A 92 -7.19 -5.87 -14.49
C ASP A 92 -7.49 -7.06 -13.55
N PHE A 93 -6.45 -7.80 -13.14
CA PHE A 93 -6.59 -9.00 -12.30
C PHE A 93 -7.28 -8.72 -10.96
N PHE A 94 -6.90 -7.64 -10.28
CA PHE A 94 -7.49 -7.32 -8.98
C PHE A 94 -8.97 -6.94 -9.09
N ASP A 95 -9.33 -6.18 -10.11
CA ASP A 95 -10.72 -5.78 -10.35
C ASP A 95 -11.57 -6.97 -10.82
N HIS A 96 -11.13 -7.68 -11.85
CA HIS A 96 -11.93 -8.69 -12.53
C HIS A 96 -11.96 -10.03 -11.79
N GLU A 97 -10.83 -10.47 -11.21
CA GLU A 97 -10.73 -11.80 -10.60
C GLU A 97 -10.93 -11.77 -9.08
N LEU A 98 -10.59 -10.65 -8.41
CA LEU A 98 -10.65 -10.54 -6.96
C LEU A 98 -11.70 -9.55 -6.45
N GLY A 99 -12.39 -8.83 -7.34
CA GLY A 99 -13.39 -7.82 -6.97
C GLY A 99 -12.82 -6.65 -6.15
N ILE A 100 -11.52 -6.38 -6.27
CA ILE A 100 -10.82 -5.31 -5.56
C ILE A 100 -10.77 -4.08 -6.44
N LYS A 101 -11.41 -2.99 -6.06
CA LYS A 101 -11.39 -1.73 -6.84
C LYS A 101 -9.99 -1.14 -6.84
N THR A 102 -9.38 -1.02 -8.03
CA THR A 102 -8.05 -0.42 -8.17
C THR A 102 -8.14 1.05 -8.56
N TYR A 103 -7.14 1.83 -8.13
CA TYR A 103 -7.04 3.26 -8.42
C TYR A 103 -5.69 3.57 -9.07
N PRO A 104 -5.61 4.57 -9.97
CA PRO A 104 -4.36 4.86 -10.68
C PRO A 104 -3.30 5.49 -9.78
N GLU A 105 -3.68 6.22 -8.73
CA GLU A 105 -2.74 6.94 -7.86
C GLU A 105 -3.29 7.17 -6.45
N ASP A 106 -4.36 7.94 -6.28
CA ASP A 106 -4.98 8.30 -5.00
C ASP A 106 -6.44 7.90 -4.95
N TRP A 107 -7.00 7.90 -3.75
CA TRP A 107 -8.44 7.76 -3.52
C TRP A 107 -8.96 8.92 -2.68
N GLN A 108 -10.09 9.44 -3.08
CA GLN A 108 -10.78 10.52 -2.41
C GLN A 108 -12.25 10.16 -2.26
N GLY A 109 -12.78 10.32 -1.06
CA GLY A 109 -14.17 9.96 -0.82
C GLY A 109 -14.61 10.23 0.61
N GLU A 110 -15.83 9.82 0.88
CA GLU A 110 -16.45 9.94 2.19
C GLU A 110 -16.71 8.57 2.79
N ILE A 111 -16.39 8.42 4.07
CA ILE A 111 -16.65 7.22 4.86
C ILE A 111 -17.34 7.70 6.13
N ASP A 112 -18.59 7.26 6.35
CA ASP A 112 -19.39 7.58 7.53
C ASP A 112 -19.41 9.10 7.88
N GLY A 113 -19.61 9.94 6.85
CA GLY A 113 -19.71 11.40 7.00
C GLY A 113 -18.37 12.12 7.18
N LYS A 114 -17.23 11.43 7.05
CA LYS A 114 -15.88 12.00 7.09
C LYS A 114 -15.21 11.96 5.73
N LYS A 115 -14.53 13.02 5.35
CA LYS A 115 -13.80 13.12 4.07
C LYS A 115 -12.37 12.64 4.20
N PHE A 116 -12.03 11.63 3.41
CA PHE A 116 -10.72 10.99 3.39
C PHE A 116 -9.97 11.30 2.09
N TYR A 117 -8.67 11.51 2.23
CA TYR A 117 -7.70 11.50 1.14
C TYR A 117 -6.66 10.42 1.43
N LEU A 118 -6.57 9.42 0.54
CA LEU A 118 -5.64 8.30 0.63
C LEU A 118 -4.65 8.35 -0.52
N PHE A 119 -3.37 8.25 -0.22
CA PHE A 119 -2.28 8.23 -1.18
C PHE A 119 -1.10 7.45 -0.60
N HIS A 120 -0.38 6.68 -1.42
CA HIS A 120 0.76 5.91 -0.88
C HIS A 120 1.82 6.81 -0.24
N GLY A 121 2.11 7.97 -0.81
CA GLY A 121 3.02 8.95 -0.21
C GLY A 121 4.36 9.07 -0.92
N ASP A 122 4.59 8.29 -1.99
CA ASP A 122 5.83 8.35 -2.75
C ASP A 122 5.97 9.65 -3.56
N GLY A 123 7.18 10.24 -3.54
CA GLY A 123 7.49 11.47 -4.28
C GLY A 123 7.05 12.78 -3.62
N ILE A 124 6.52 12.76 -2.38
CA ILE A 124 6.17 13.98 -1.62
C ILE A 124 7.41 14.71 -1.14
N ALA A 125 8.44 14.01 -0.67
CA ALA A 125 9.64 14.62 -0.15
C ALA A 125 10.32 15.50 -1.21
N ARG A 126 10.71 16.73 -0.83
CA ARG A 126 11.30 17.70 -1.75
C ARG A 126 12.56 17.20 -2.41
N LYS A 127 13.33 16.37 -1.71
CA LYS A 127 14.59 15.75 -2.20
C LYS A 127 14.39 14.64 -3.23
N ASP A 128 13.16 14.15 -3.43
CA ASP A 128 12.86 13.03 -4.31
C ASP A 128 12.78 13.38 -5.80
N VAL A 129 13.52 14.41 -6.26
CA VAL A 129 13.49 14.85 -7.67
C VAL A 129 13.92 13.73 -8.61
N GLY A 130 15.01 13.02 -8.28
CA GLY A 130 15.50 11.88 -9.06
C GLY A 130 14.50 10.72 -9.07
N TYR A 131 13.89 10.44 -7.92
CA TYR A 131 12.83 9.44 -7.80
C TYR A 131 11.60 9.80 -8.66
N ARG A 132 11.13 11.04 -8.63
CA ARG A 132 9.99 11.48 -9.46
C ARG A 132 10.27 11.32 -10.95
N PHE A 133 11.49 11.57 -11.39
CA PHE A 133 11.90 11.33 -12.78
C PHE A 133 11.89 9.83 -13.12
N LEU A 134 12.51 9.00 -12.27
CA LEU A 134 12.54 7.54 -12.43
C LEU A 134 11.12 6.95 -12.42
N ARG A 135 10.25 7.37 -11.51
CA ARG A 135 8.83 6.99 -11.43
C ARG A 135 8.12 7.26 -12.76
N ARG A 136 8.30 8.46 -13.35
CA ARG A 136 7.69 8.82 -14.64
C ARG A 136 8.21 7.93 -15.77
N LEU A 137 9.50 7.63 -15.78
CA LEU A 137 10.12 6.76 -16.77
C LEU A 137 9.59 5.33 -16.66
N LEU A 138 9.54 4.76 -15.46
CA LEU A 138 9.07 3.39 -15.21
C LEU A 138 7.57 3.23 -15.51
N ARG A 139 6.75 4.24 -15.20
CA ARG A 139 5.29 4.23 -15.45
C ARG A 139 4.94 4.61 -16.90
N PHE A 140 5.92 4.88 -17.76
CA PHE A 140 5.64 5.23 -19.15
C PHE A 140 5.07 4.02 -19.92
N PRO A 141 3.93 4.16 -20.62
CA PRO A 141 3.20 3.03 -21.21
C PRO A 141 4.03 2.15 -22.16
N LEU A 142 4.97 2.75 -22.90
CA LEU A 142 5.86 1.99 -23.77
C LEU A 142 6.79 1.06 -22.98
N ASN A 143 7.35 1.55 -21.86
CA ASN A 143 8.23 0.74 -21.00
C ASN A 143 7.47 -0.45 -20.38
N LEU A 144 6.21 -0.23 -19.98
CA LEU A 144 5.34 -1.30 -19.50
C LEU A 144 5.09 -2.36 -20.59
N ARG A 145 4.82 -1.92 -21.84
CA ARG A 145 4.64 -2.83 -22.97
C ARG A 145 5.92 -3.61 -23.27
N LEU A 146 7.08 -2.96 -23.29
CA LEU A 146 8.37 -3.61 -23.52
C LEU A 146 8.71 -4.60 -22.39
N PHE A 147 8.48 -4.23 -21.14
CA PHE A 147 8.70 -5.14 -20.01
C PHE A 147 7.81 -6.40 -20.09
N ARG A 148 6.57 -6.27 -20.58
CA ARG A 148 5.64 -7.39 -20.77
C ARG A 148 6.14 -8.43 -21.78
N TRP A 149 7.08 -8.07 -22.66
CA TRP A 149 7.72 -9.00 -23.60
C TRP A 149 8.91 -9.77 -22.99
N LEU A 150 9.42 -9.33 -21.85
CA LEU A 150 10.45 -10.07 -21.14
C LEU A 150 9.84 -11.32 -20.51
N HIS A 151 10.55 -12.46 -20.67
CA HIS A 151 10.12 -13.67 -19.97
C HIS A 151 10.04 -13.43 -18.47
N PRO A 152 8.99 -13.87 -17.75
CA PRO A 152 8.81 -13.63 -16.32
C PRO A 152 10.02 -14.02 -15.46
N ASP A 153 10.71 -15.11 -15.80
CA ASP A 153 11.89 -15.59 -15.07
C ASP A 153 13.12 -14.68 -15.23
N ILE A 154 13.10 -13.76 -16.20
CA ILE A 154 14.14 -12.73 -16.41
C ILE A 154 13.65 -11.39 -15.87
N GLY A 155 12.44 -10.98 -16.25
CA GLY A 155 11.88 -9.67 -15.91
C GLY A 155 11.69 -9.49 -14.41
N ILE A 156 11.12 -10.48 -13.71
CA ILE A 156 10.85 -10.38 -12.27
C ILE A 156 12.15 -10.26 -11.45
N PRO A 157 13.19 -11.11 -11.61
CA PRO A 157 14.47 -10.93 -10.92
C PRO A 157 15.14 -9.58 -11.23
N PHE A 158 15.12 -9.15 -12.50
CA PHE A 158 15.70 -7.87 -12.90
C PHE A 158 15.00 -6.68 -12.21
N ALA A 159 13.68 -6.62 -12.24
CA ALA A 159 12.93 -5.56 -11.59
C ALA A 159 13.16 -5.53 -10.06
N ARG A 160 13.23 -6.69 -9.42
CA ARG A 160 13.55 -6.81 -7.98
C ARG A 160 14.96 -6.32 -7.65
N PHE A 161 15.93 -6.59 -8.51
CA PHE A 161 17.30 -6.07 -8.36
C PHE A 161 17.32 -4.53 -8.41
N VAL A 162 16.62 -3.93 -9.37
CA VAL A 162 16.50 -2.47 -9.52
C VAL A 162 15.79 -1.86 -8.30
N SER A 163 14.69 -2.47 -7.86
CA SER A 163 13.92 -2.03 -6.69
C SER A 163 14.75 -2.11 -5.39
N GLY A 164 15.47 -3.20 -5.17
CA GLY A 164 16.34 -3.39 -3.99
C GLY A 164 17.45 -2.34 -3.89
N SER A 165 18.08 -2.00 -5.02
CA SER A 165 19.12 -0.96 -5.09
C SER A 165 18.57 0.43 -4.74
N SER A 166 17.37 0.76 -5.19
CA SER A 166 16.69 2.02 -4.86
C SER A 166 16.39 2.13 -3.36
N ARG A 167 15.98 1.04 -2.73
CA ARG A 167 15.66 0.98 -1.29
C ARG A 167 16.88 1.23 -0.41
N GLN A 168 18.06 0.67 -0.74
CA GLN A 168 19.30 0.93 0.00
C GLN A 168 19.66 2.41 -0.04
N TYR A 169 19.48 3.07 -1.17
CA TYR A 169 19.71 4.51 -1.32
C TYR A 169 18.75 5.34 -0.46
N THR A 170 17.45 5.03 -0.50
CA THR A 170 16.43 5.74 0.26
C THR A 170 16.59 5.53 1.78
N ASN A 171 16.99 4.34 2.22
CA ASN A 171 17.28 4.07 3.65
C ASN A 171 18.43 4.89 4.22
N GLN A 172 19.42 5.24 3.41
CA GLN A 172 20.52 6.13 3.83
C GLN A 172 20.08 7.60 3.96
N LEU A 173 19.03 8.00 3.22
CA LEU A 173 18.47 9.35 3.24
C LEU A 173 17.40 9.56 4.34
N LYS A 174 17.29 8.64 5.31
CA LYS A 174 16.30 8.67 6.44
C LYS A 174 16.45 9.88 7.37
N LEU A 175 16.43 11.08 6.82
CA LEU A 175 16.36 12.33 7.57
C LEU A 175 14.90 12.74 7.75
N ASN A 176 14.55 13.14 8.93
CA ASN A 176 13.37 13.83 9.50
C ASN A 176 12.38 14.53 8.53
N ASP A 177 11.89 13.83 7.48
CA ASP A 177 11.02 14.41 6.45
C ASP A 177 9.51 14.40 6.81
N HIS A 178 9.14 14.21 8.10
CA HIS A 178 7.75 14.37 8.53
C HIS A 178 7.20 15.75 8.14
N LYS A 179 8.03 16.78 8.07
CA LYS A 179 7.64 18.14 7.71
C LYS A 179 7.00 18.24 6.31
N ASP A 180 7.57 17.59 5.31
CA ASP A 180 7.04 17.64 3.94
C ASP A 180 5.69 16.92 3.85
N TYR A 181 5.54 15.80 4.55
CA TYR A 181 4.29 15.03 4.62
C TYR A 181 3.20 15.75 5.41
N ILE A 182 3.56 16.36 6.54
CA ILE A 182 2.64 17.21 7.32
C ILE A 182 2.19 18.41 6.47
N ALA A 183 3.13 19.10 5.80
CA ALA A 183 2.79 20.23 4.94
C ALA A 183 1.88 19.82 3.76
N PHE A 184 2.06 18.62 3.22
CA PHE A 184 1.14 18.08 2.22
C PHE A 184 -0.24 17.80 2.82
N ALA A 185 -0.31 17.18 4.00
CA ALA A 185 -1.56 16.90 4.68
C ALA A 185 -2.31 18.18 5.04
N GLN A 186 -1.61 19.22 5.51
CA GLN A 186 -2.20 20.53 5.80
C GLN A 186 -2.88 21.15 4.57
N LYS A 187 -2.26 21.05 3.37
CA LYS A 187 -2.92 21.50 2.14
C LYS A 187 -4.23 20.71 1.87
N LYS A 188 -4.23 19.40 2.13
CA LYS A 188 -5.43 18.59 2.01
C LYS A 188 -6.50 18.97 3.05
N PHE A 189 -6.09 19.34 4.22
CA PHE A 189 -6.99 19.90 5.24
C PHE A 189 -7.63 21.23 4.79
N GLU A 190 -6.85 22.11 4.13
CA GLU A 190 -7.37 23.35 3.52
C GLU A 190 -8.38 23.04 2.37
N GLU A 191 -8.18 21.94 1.63
CA GLU A 191 -9.11 21.44 0.61
C GLU A 191 -10.39 20.82 1.21
N GLY A 192 -10.47 20.68 2.54
CA GLY A 192 -11.66 20.25 3.28
C GLY A 192 -11.68 18.76 3.66
N TYR A 193 -10.55 18.03 3.57
CA TYR A 193 -10.45 16.66 4.06
C TYR A 193 -10.31 16.60 5.58
N ASP A 194 -10.99 15.65 6.22
CA ASP A 194 -10.88 15.38 7.67
C ASP A 194 -9.68 14.48 7.95
N TYR A 195 -9.45 13.49 7.10
CA TYR A 195 -8.40 12.49 7.27
C TYR A 195 -7.52 12.37 6.02
N VAL A 196 -6.20 12.38 6.24
CA VAL A 196 -5.19 12.10 5.22
C VAL A 196 -4.40 10.88 5.65
N ILE A 197 -4.43 9.82 4.84
CA ILE A 197 -3.77 8.54 5.17
C ILE A 197 -2.72 8.22 4.13
N MET A 198 -1.50 7.87 4.59
CA MET A 198 -0.38 7.51 3.73
C MET A 198 0.40 6.33 4.29
N GLY A 199 1.18 5.65 3.43
CA GLY A 199 2.22 4.67 3.76
C GLY A 199 3.63 5.21 3.49
N HIS A 200 4.47 4.40 2.79
CA HIS A 200 5.76 4.72 2.21
C HIS A 200 6.90 5.00 3.20
N ARG A 201 6.62 5.58 4.35
CA ARG A 201 7.65 5.98 5.33
C ARG A 201 8.07 4.86 6.28
N HIS A 202 7.34 3.76 6.30
CA HIS A 202 7.57 2.62 7.17
C HIS A 202 7.64 2.98 8.67
N ARG A 203 7.04 4.10 9.07
CA ARG A 203 7.02 4.59 10.45
C ARG A 203 5.62 5.01 10.83
N PRO A 204 4.96 4.30 11.74
CA PRO A 204 3.65 4.69 12.24
C PRO A 204 3.74 6.08 12.86
N PHE A 205 2.89 6.98 12.38
CA PHE A 205 2.90 8.37 12.84
C PHE A 205 1.52 8.98 12.70
N VAL A 206 1.12 9.79 13.67
CA VAL A 206 -0.12 10.57 13.64
C VAL A 206 0.21 12.04 13.93
N HIS A 207 -0.35 12.91 13.11
CA HIS A 207 -0.39 14.34 13.34
C HIS A 207 -1.85 14.79 13.36
N GLU A 208 -2.24 15.50 14.41
CA GLU A 208 -3.61 15.98 14.58
C GLU A 208 -3.60 17.52 14.70
N GLU A 209 -4.48 18.16 13.94
CA GLU A 209 -4.61 19.60 13.93
C GLU A 209 -6.07 20.00 13.69
N ASN A 210 -6.66 20.77 14.61
CA ASN A 210 -8.03 21.28 14.52
C ASN A 210 -9.09 20.18 14.25
N GLY A 211 -8.95 19.01 14.90
CA GLY A 211 -9.84 17.86 14.71
C GLY A 211 -9.65 17.10 13.41
N ARG A 212 -8.66 17.46 12.58
CA ARG A 212 -8.25 16.77 11.36
C ARG A 212 -7.00 15.92 11.64
N LYS A 213 -6.83 14.80 10.93
CA LYS A 213 -5.76 13.86 11.27
C LYS A 213 -5.01 13.39 10.01
N TYR A 214 -3.70 13.53 10.05
CA TYR A 214 -2.79 12.84 9.13
C TYR A 214 -2.25 11.60 9.81
N MET A 215 -2.29 10.47 9.09
CA MET A 215 -1.78 9.19 9.56
C MET A 215 -0.82 8.59 8.55
N ASN A 216 0.39 8.22 8.99
CA ASN A 216 1.24 7.29 8.27
C ASN A 216 1.05 5.89 8.88
N LEU A 217 0.72 4.92 8.04
CA LEU A 217 0.32 3.57 8.48
C LEU A 217 1.47 2.73 9.04
N GLY A 218 2.73 3.12 8.76
CA GLY A 218 3.89 2.32 9.13
C GLY A 218 4.13 1.19 8.13
N ASP A 219 4.47 -0.01 8.60
CA ASP A 219 4.79 -1.16 7.77
C ASP A 219 4.41 -2.51 8.41
N TRP A 220 4.57 -3.58 7.63
CA TRP A 220 4.44 -4.98 8.05
C TRP A 220 5.78 -5.73 8.06
N LEU A 221 6.90 -4.99 8.09
CA LEU A 221 8.26 -5.53 8.19
C LEU A 221 8.75 -5.55 9.65
N GLU A 222 8.52 -4.44 10.36
CA GLU A 222 9.00 -4.22 11.73
C GLU A 222 7.88 -3.80 12.68
N ASN A 223 6.90 -3.00 12.20
CA ASN A 223 5.89 -2.39 13.05
C ASN A 223 4.59 -3.18 13.11
N PHE A 224 4.21 -3.91 12.05
CA PHE A 224 2.94 -4.66 11.95
C PHE A 224 1.73 -3.78 12.26
N SER A 225 1.77 -2.53 11.78
CA SER A 225 0.79 -1.50 12.08
C SER A 225 -0.21 -1.31 10.94
N TYR A 226 -1.41 -0.84 11.30
CA TYR A 226 -2.48 -0.54 10.38
C TYR A 226 -3.37 0.57 10.95
N GLY A 227 -4.13 1.24 10.08
CA GLY A 227 -5.17 2.17 10.47
C GLY A 227 -6.51 1.46 10.65
N VAL A 228 -7.33 1.91 11.59
CA VAL A 228 -8.72 1.48 11.75
C VAL A 228 -9.61 2.67 12.03
N PHE A 229 -10.75 2.73 11.33
CA PHE A 229 -11.79 3.72 11.51
C PHE A 229 -13.10 3.02 11.87
N ASP A 230 -13.76 3.47 12.95
CA ASP A 230 -14.97 2.86 13.49
C ASP A 230 -16.24 3.69 13.25
N GLY A 231 -16.18 4.64 12.30
CA GLY A 231 -17.25 5.59 12.03
C GLY A 231 -17.15 6.89 12.84
N GLN A 232 -16.33 6.92 13.87
CA GLN A 232 -16.12 8.09 14.73
C GLN A 232 -14.66 8.50 14.81
N GLU A 233 -13.76 7.55 15.08
CA GLU A 233 -12.35 7.79 15.30
C GLU A 233 -11.46 6.97 14.36
N LEU A 234 -10.43 7.65 13.81
CA LEU A 234 -9.32 7.01 13.10
C LEU A 234 -8.15 6.83 14.05
N ARG A 235 -7.66 5.59 14.24
CA ARG A 235 -6.54 5.25 15.12
C ARG A 235 -5.56 4.28 14.46
N ILE A 236 -4.30 4.31 14.91
CA ILE A 236 -3.32 3.26 14.59
C ILE A 236 -3.52 2.08 15.54
N ALA A 237 -3.46 0.88 14.99
CA ALA A 237 -3.46 -0.37 15.73
C ALA A 237 -2.30 -1.27 15.26
N TYR A 238 -2.02 -2.34 16.02
CA TYR A 238 -0.89 -3.23 15.79
C TYR A 238 -1.36 -4.69 15.81
N ALA A 239 -1.00 -5.46 14.78
CA ALA A 239 -1.35 -6.89 14.71
C ALA A 239 -0.57 -7.73 15.72
N LEU A 240 0.62 -7.30 16.11
CA LEU A 240 1.40 -7.93 17.19
C LEU A 240 1.48 -6.95 18.36
N LYS A 241 1.06 -7.41 19.55
CA LYS A 241 1.34 -6.67 20.79
C LYS A 241 2.84 -6.77 21.06
N LYS A 242 3.51 -5.63 21.16
CA LYS A 242 4.90 -5.55 21.63
C LYS A 242 4.98 -5.90 23.11
#